data_b71f34764bb241c40cc589db755bd380
#
_entry.id   b71f34764bb241c40cc589db755bd380
#
_cell.length_a   1.000
_cell.length_b   1.000
_cell.length_c   1.000
_cell.angle_alpha   90.00
_cell.angle_beta   90.00
_cell.angle_gamma   90.00
#
_symmetry.space_group_name_H-M   'P 1'
#
loop_
_entity.id
_entity.type
_entity.pdbx_description
1 polymer ?
#
loop_
_entity_poly.entity_id
_entity_poly.type
_entity_poly.pdbx_seq_one_letter_code
_entity_poly.pdbx_strand_id
1 'polypeptide(L)'
;MQKVSKIFQYLSVVFGAIWFGANLSRTMLTFYLFEGNQFQLKPFINSSFLQAVFYVLNPLISLSVVTYIVFFISLLGYIATSKLKLKQNGWLFIILVLVVTLAPFELYLINLDYKIMMSVFYSTFDPKTILDATVARYKVLGSFPLIHLFSFLAVIFLSIFQPLTKNEN
;
A
#
# COMPACT_ATOMS: atom_id res chain seq x y z
N MET A 1 22.88 18.03 6.43
CA MET A 1 21.64 18.05 5.67
C MET A 1 21.63 17.04 4.50
N GLN A 2 22.64 16.97 3.63
CA GLN A 2 22.67 15.99 2.51
C GLN A 2 22.63 14.52 2.96
N LYS A 3 23.28 14.16 4.07
CA LYS A 3 23.25 12.78 4.60
C LYS A 3 21.87 12.37 5.06
N VAL A 4 21.13 13.27 5.75
CA VAL A 4 19.77 13.01 6.24
C VAL A 4 18.80 12.81 5.08
N SER A 5 18.86 13.66 4.07
CA SER A 5 18.04 13.52 2.86
C SER A 5 18.28 12.17 2.14
N LYS A 6 19.55 11.75 2.02
CA LYS A 6 19.87 10.43 1.43
C LYS A 6 19.33 9.25 2.24
N ILE A 7 19.32 9.36 3.58
CA ILE A 7 18.74 8.33 4.46
C ILE A 7 17.23 8.24 4.20
N PHE A 8 16.51 9.36 4.18
CA PHE A 8 15.09 9.37 3.88
C PHE A 8 14.77 8.84 2.48
N GLN A 9 15.59 9.19 1.49
CA GLN A 9 15.47 8.65 0.14
C GLN A 9 15.62 7.13 0.13
N TYR A 10 16.67 6.62 0.77
CA TYR A 10 16.91 5.18 0.88
C TYR A 10 15.76 4.46 1.57
N LEU A 11 15.30 4.98 2.72
CA LEU A 11 14.17 4.40 3.44
C LEU A 11 12.90 4.40 2.60
N SER A 12 12.59 5.50 1.90
CA SER A 12 11.39 5.55 1.05
C SER A 12 11.44 4.54 -0.09
N VAL A 13 12.59 4.31 -0.71
CA VAL A 13 12.73 3.31 -1.78
C VAL A 13 12.59 1.90 -1.23
N VAL A 14 13.29 1.57 -0.14
CA VAL A 14 13.27 0.23 0.45
C VAL A 14 11.87 -0.12 0.97
N PHE A 15 11.29 0.74 1.80
CA PHE A 15 9.98 0.47 2.39
C PHE A 15 8.85 0.57 1.36
N GLY A 16 8.97 1.42 0.35
CA GLY A 16 8.07 1.44 -0.79
C GLY A 16 8.08 0.14 -1.59
N ALA A 17 9.26 -0.41 -1.86
CA ALA A 17 9.38 -1.69 -2.57
C ALA A 17 8.81 -2.86 -1.76
N ILE A 18 9.09 -2.92 -0.45
CA ILE A 18 8.55 -3.96 0.45
C ILE A 18 7.02 -3.84 0.52
N TRP A 19 6.50 -2.62 0.72
CA TRP A 19 5.06 -2.38 0.76
C TRP A 19 4.37 -2.83 -0.53
N PHE A 20 4.94 -2.45 -1.68
CA PHE A 20 4.38 -2.80 -2.98
C PHE A 20 4.32 -4.33 -3.17
N GLY A 21 5.41 -5.03 -2.88
CA GLY A 21 5.46 -6.48 -2.96
C GLY A 21 4.48 -7.16 -2.01
N ALA A 22 4.42 -6.71 -0.76
CA ALA A 22 3.50 -7.23 0.25
C ALA A 22 2.03 -7.00 -0.14
N ASN A 23 1.70 -5.79 -0.60
CA ASN A 23 0.32 -5.45 -1.01
C ASN A 23 -0.11 -6.24 -2.25
N LEU A 24 0.77 -6.39 -3.25
CA LEU A 24 0.50 -7.19 -4.44
C LEU A 24 0.29 -8.66 -4.10
N SER A 25 1.19 -9.26 -3.33
CA SER A 25 1.11 -10.66 -2.91
C SER A 25 -0.16 -10.94 -2.11
N ARG A 26 -0.48 -10.08 -1.15
CA ARG A 26 -1.70 -10.15 -0.36
C ARG A 26 -2.94 -10.06 -1.22
N THR A 27 -2.98 -9.13 -2.17
CA THR A 27 -4.11 -8.95 -3.09
C THR A 27 -4.33 -10.21 -3.91
N MET A 28 -3.28 -10.78 -4.50
CA MET A 28 -3.37 -12.03 -5.27
C MET A 28 -3.88 -13.20 -4.43
N LEU A 29 -3.33 -13.39 -3.22
CA LEU A 29 -3.75 -14.46 -2.31
C LEU A 29 -5.22 -14.29 -1.87
N THR A 30 -5.65 -13.07 -1.61
CA THR A 30 -7.03 -12.79 -1.21
C THR A 30 -8.01 -13.04 -2.37
N PHE A 31 -7.69 -12.59 -3.59
CA PHE A 31 -8.53 -12.87 -4.76
C PHE A 31 -8.68 -14.37 -5.03
N TYR A 32 -7.66 -15.17 -4.69
CA TYR A 32 -7.71 -16.62 -4.86
C TYR A 32 -8.79 -17.30 -4.00
N LEU A 33 -9.28 -16.64 -2.94
CA LEU A 33 -10.36 -17.15 -2.09
C LEU A 33 -11.74 -17.06 -2.77
N PHE A 34 -11.88 -16.21 -3.76
CA PHE A 34 -13.17 -15.90 -4.37
C PHE A 34 -13.32 -16.55 -5.75
N GLU A 35 -14.58 -16.77 -6.11
CA GLU A 35 -14.99 -17.25 -7.42
C GLU A 35 -15.86 -16.17 -8.10
N GLY A 36 -15.59 -15.93 -9.38
CA GLY A 36 -16.33 -14.93 -10.16
C GLY A 36 -16.12 -13.48 -9.70
N ASN A 37 -16.91 -12.58 -10.29
CA ASN A 37 -16.77 -11.12 -10.08
C ASN A 37 -17.57 -10.60 -8.85
N GLN A 38 -18.28 -11.45 -8.14
CA GLN A 38 -19.17 -11.05 -7.04
C GLN A 38 -18.58 -11.29 -5.65
N PHE A 39 -17.29 -11.64 -5.55
CA PHE A 39 -16.62 -12.00 -4.29
C PHE A 39 -17.36 -13.12 -3.53
N GLN A 40 -17.87 -14.11 -4.25
CA GLN A 40 -18.39 -15.32 -3.65
C GLN A 40 -17.24 -16.23 -3.25
N LEU A 41 -17.24 -16.73 -2.02
CA LEU A 41 -16.22 -17.69 -1.58
C LEU A 41 -16.33 -18.98 -2.40
N LYS A 42 -15.18 -19.56 -2.71
CA LYS A 42 -15.14 -20.89 -3.33
C LYS A 42 -15.84 -21.93 -2.44
N PRO A 43 -16.57 -22.92 -3.01
CA PRO A 43 -17.43 -23.83 -2.25
C PRO A 43 -16.74 -24.64 -1.15
N PHE A 44 -15.43 -24.89 -1.28
CA PHE A 44 -14.66 -25.63 -0.29
C PHE A 44 -14.17 -24.79 0.90
N ILE A 45 -14.37 -23.46 0.87
CA ILE A 45 -13.92 -22.54 1.92
C ILE A 45 -14.98 -22.44 3.00
N ASN A 46 -14.72 -23.07 4.13
CA ASN A 46 -15.53 -22.98 5.34
C ASN A 46 -14.89 -22.02 6.38
N SER A 47 -15.58 -21.80 7.49
CA SER A 47 -15.13 -20.89 8.56
C SER A 47 -13.76 -21.26 9.15
N SER A 48 -13.51 -22.56 9.34
CA SER A 48 -12.21 -23.04 9.87
C SER A 48 -11.08 -22.81 8.88
N PHE A 49 -11.34 -22.98 7.59
CA PHE A 49 -10.38 -22.70 6.53
C PHE A 49 -10.08 -21.20 6.45
N LEU A 50 -11.12 -20.34 6.50
CA LEU A 50 -10.94 -18.88 6.55
C LEU A 50 -10.09 -18.45 7.75
N GLN A 51 -10.32 -19.03 8.93
CA GLN A 51 -9.52 -18.75 10.11
C GLN A 51 -8.05 -19.04 9.87
N ALA A 52 -7.72 -20.23 9.34
CA ALA A 52 -6.35 -20.62 9.04
C ALA A 52 -5.70 -19.68 8.02
N VAL A 53 -6.42 -19.33 6.95
CA VAL A 53 -5.93 -18.43 5.90
C VAL A 53 -5.65 -17.04 6.45
N PHE A 54 -6.56 -16.44 7.21
CA PHE A 54 -6.36 -15.10 7.76
C PHE A 54 -5.28 -15.09 8.84
N TYR A 55 -5.11 -16.17 9.60
CA TYR A 55 -4.01 -16.30 10.53
C TYR A 55 -2.66 -16.25 9.80
N VAL A 56 -2.53 -16.95 8.67
CA VAL A 56 -1.31 -16.94 7.84
C VAL A 56 -1.13 -15.63 7.09
N LEU A 57 -2.22 -14.96 6.66
CA LEU A 57 -2.14 -13.67 5.97
C LEU A 57 -1.87 -12.49 6.90
N ASN A 58 -2.14 -12.61 8.20
CA ASN A 58 -2.03 -11.52 9.16
C ASN A 58 -0.63 -10.87 9.22
N PRO A 59 0.49 -11.62 9.22
CA PRO A 59 1.83 -11.03 9.14
C PRO A 59 2.04 -10.20 7.86
N LEU A 60 1.51 -10.66 6.74
CA LEU A 60 1.61 -9.95 5.45
C LEU A 60 0.77 -8.67 5.44
N ILE A 61 -0.41 -8.70 6.06
CA ILE A 61 -1.26 -7.51 6.26
C ILE A 61 -0.52 -6.50 7.15
N SER A 62 0.04 -6.96 8.28
CA SER A 62 0.80 -6.12 9.20
C SER A 62 2.04 -5.50 8.55
N LEU A 63 2.78 -6.30 7.79
CA LEU A 63 3.94 -5.84 7.02
C LEU A 63 3.53 -4.74 6.02
N SER A 64 2.44 -4.93 5.29
CA SER A 64 1.93 -3.96 4.33
C SER A 64 1.57 -2.62 5.02
N VAL A 65 0.90 -2.65 6.15
CA VAL A 65 0.52 -1.45 6.92
C VAL A 65 1.75 -0.70 7.43
N VAL A 66 2.66 -1.41 8.11
CA VAL A 66 3.86 -0.78 8.70
C VAL A 66 4.75 -0.18 7.62
N THR A 67 5.00 -0.93 6.54
CA THR A 67 5.89 -0.48 5.48
C THR A 67 5.31 0.71 4.71
N TYR A 68 3.99 0.79 4.53
CA TYR A 68 3.35 1.97 3.95
C TYR A 68 3.56 3.23 4.79
N ILE A 69 3.34 3.12 6.11
CA ILE A 69 3.52 4.26 7.03
C ILE A 69 4.96 4.76 6.98
N VAL A 70 5.94 3.84 7.05
CA VAL A 70 7.36 4.20 6.99
C VAL A 70 7.71 4.80 5.63
N PHE A 71 7.23 4.22 4.53
CA PHE A 71 7.39 4.77 3.18
C PHE A 71 6.87 6.20 3.08
N PHE A 72 5.63 6.44 3.51
CA PHE A 72 4.97 7.73 3.42
C PHE A 72 5.71 8.81 4.22
N ILE A 73 6.05 8.52 5.48
CA ILE A 73 6.81 9.44 6.34
C ILE A 73 8.20 9.71 5.75
N SER A 74 8.87 8.67 5.27
CA SER A 74 10.21 8.80 4.69
C SER A 74 10.20 9.61 3.40
N LEU A 75 9.19 9.44 2.55
CA LEU A 75 9.04 10.23 1.32
C LEU A 75 8.82 11.71 1.63
N LEU A 76 7.93 12.03 2.56
CA LEU A 76 7.72 13.41 3.00
C LEU A 76 8.99 13.99 3.64
N GLY A 77 9.69 13.21 4.46
CA GLY A 77 10.98 13.59 5.05
C GLY A 77 12.05 13.85 3.98
N TYR A 78 12.10 13.03 2.92
CA TYR A 78 12.98 13.26 1.78
C TYR A 78 12.67 14.58 1.08
N ILE A 79 11.41 14.84 0.76
CA ILE A 79 11.01 16.08 0.09
C ILE A 79 11.33 17.31 0.95
N ALA A 80 11.05 17.24 2.26
CA ALA A 80 11.29 18.34 3.19
C ALA A 80 12.78 18.63 3.41
N THR A 81 13.64 17.60 3.38
CA THR A 81 15.09 17.73 3.65
C THR A 81 15.93 17.82 2.39
N SER A 82 15.38 17.49 1.23
CA SER A 82 16.04 17.64 -0.07
C SER A 82 16.16 19.12 -0.40
N LYS A 83 17.29 19.50 -1.01
CA LYS A 83 17.47 20.84 -1.55
C LYS A 83 16.81 21.00 -2.94
N LEU A 84 16.13 19.97 -3.42
CA LEU A 84 15.48 19.97 -4.72
C LEU A 84 14.27 20.90 -4.70
N LYS A 85 14.30 21.92 -5.56
CA LYS A 85 13.16 22.80 -5.74
C LYS A 85 12.11 22.06 -6.59
N LEU A 86 10.91 21.86 -6.06
CA LEU A 86 9.81 21.18 -6.77
C LEU A 86 9.50 21.86 -8.13
N LYS A 87 9.65 23.19 -8.18
CA LYS A 87 9.45 23.98 -9.42
C LYS A 87 10.44 23.64 -10.54
N GLN A 88 11.63 23.16 -10.19
CA GLN A 88 12.69 22.78 -11.14
C GLN A 88 12.69 21.26 -11.39
N ASN A 89 12.09 20.48 -10.52
CA ASN A 89 12.04 19.02 -10.56
C ASN A 89 10.59 18.53 -10.68
N GLY A 90 10.01 18.67 -11.87
CA GLY A 90 8.61 18.32 -12.12
C GLY A 90 8.26 16.88 -11.78
N TRP A 91 9.21 15.94 -11.97
CA TRP A 91 9.04 14.55 -11.59
C TRP A 91 8.76 14.38 -10.08
N LEU A 92 9.48 15.12 -9.23
CA LEU A 92 9.31 15.05 -7.77
C LEU A 92 7.97 15.68 -7.34
N PHE A 93 7.54 16.74 -8.03
CA PHE A 93 6.23 17.35 -7.81
C PHE A 93 5.10 16.37 -8.17
N ILE A 94 5.20 15.66 -9.29
CA ILE A 94 4.19 14.66 -9.70
C ILE A 94 4.13 13.51 -8.69
N ILE A 95 5.28 13.01 -8.22
CA ILE A 95 5.34 11.99 -7.17
C ILE A 95 4.61 12.47 -5.91
N LEU A 96 4.89 13.69 -5.45
CA LEU A 96 4.24 14.26 -4.28
C LEU A 96 2.72 14.32 -4.45
N VAL A 97 2.25 14.83 -5.59
CA VAL A 97 0.81 14.93 -5.89
C VAL A 97 0.16 13.54 -5.90
N LEU A 98 0.76 12.56 -6.59
CA LEU A 98 0.23 11.19 -6.64
C LEU A 98 0.12 10.59 -5.23
N VAL A 99 1.20 10.63 -4.45
CA VAL A 99 1.22 10.00 -3.13
C VAL A 99 0.28 10.69 -2.15
N VAL A 100 0.23 12.02 -2.13
CA VAL A 100 -0.67 12.77 -1.23
C VAL A 100 -2.13 12.59 -1.63
N THR A 101 -2.46 12.53 -2.92
CA THR A 101 -3.83 12.29 -3.38
C THR A 101 -4.31 10.87 -3.03
N LEU A 102 -3.43 9.87 -3.10
CA LEU A 102 -3.77 8.49 -2.78
C LEU A 102 -3.77 8.19 -1.27
N ALA A 103 -3.06 8.99 -0.47
CA ALA A 103 -2.93 8.76 0.97
C ALA A 103 -4.26 8.64 1.73
N PRO A 104 -5.29 9.50 1.53
CA PRO A 104 -6.57 9.36 2.22
C PRO A 104 -7.25 8.01 1.98
N PHE A 105 -7.17 7.51 0.75
CA PHE A 105 -7.75 6.22 0.38
C PHE A 105 -6.99 5.06 1.03
N GLU A 106 -5.66 5.11 1.04
CA GLU A 106 -4.86 4.08 1.70
C GLU A 106 -5.04 4.10 3.21
N LEU A 107 -5.15 5.26 3.84
CA LEU A 107 -5.48 5.37 5.27
C LEU A 107 -6.85 4.75 5.60
N TYR A 108 -7.82 4.92 4.72
CA TYR A 108 -9.11 4.24 4.85
C TYR A 108 -8.96 2.71 4.76
N LEU A 109 -8.18 2.21 3.80
CA LEU A 109 -7.90 0.78 3.66
C LEU A 109 -7.13 0.22 4.86
N ILE A 110 -6.18 0.98 5.40
CA ILE A 110 -5.45 0.62 6.64
C ILE A 110 -6.41 0.47 7.83
N ASN A 111 -7.46 1.29 7.92
CA ASN A 111 -8.45 1.13 8.98
C ASN A 111 -9.24 -0.19 8.87
N LEU A 112 -9.53 -0.64 7.64
CA LEU A 112 -10.13 -1.97 7.42
C LEU A 112 -9.14 -3.09 7.79
N ASP A 113 -7.88 -2.95 7.41
CA ASP A 113 -6.83 -3.89 7.75
C ASP A 113 -6.59 -3.99 9.25
N TYR A 114 -6.64 -2.88 9.96
CA TYR A 114 -6.53 -2.84 11.40
C TYR A 114 -7.61 -3.69 12.09
N LYS A 115 -8.86 -3.64 11.59
CA LYS A 115 -9.95 -4.49 12.12
C LYS A 115 -9.65 -5.97 11.93
N ILE A 116 -9.14 -6.36 10.75
CA ILE A 116 -8.73 -7.73 10.47
C ILE A 116 -7.59 -8.17 11.40
N MET A 117 -6.54 -7.35 11.49
CA MET A 117 -5.38 -7.63 12.34
C MET A 117 -5.76 -7.83 13.81
N MET A 118 -6.60 -6.94 14.37
CA MET A 118 -7.02 -7.01 15.76
C MET A 118 -7.91 -8.22 16.03
N SER A 119 -8.81 -8.55 15.12
CA SER A 119 -9.65 -9.75 15.23
C SER A 119 -8.82 -11.03 15.29
N VAL A 120 -7.77 -11.13 14.47
CA VAL A 120 -6.85 -12.29 14.46
C VAL A 120 -5.96 -12.28 15.70
N PHE A 121 -5.43 -11.12 16.10
CA PHE A 121 -4.48 -11.00 17.21
C PHE A 121 -5.12 -11.33 18.58
N TYR A 122 -6.33 -10.82 18.83
CA TYR A 122 -7.04 -11.06 20.10
C TYR A 122 -7.84 -12.35 20.12
N SER A 123 -7.69 -13.21 19.12
CA SER A 123 -8.44 -14.49 19.01
C SER A 123 -9.98 -14.31 19.04
N THR A 124 -10.46 -13.13 18.70
CA THR A 124 -11.89 -12.82 18.56
C THR A 124 -12.33 -13.02 17.12
N PHE A 125 -11.86 -14.12 16.51
CA PHE A 125 -12.11 -14.39 15.10
C PHE A 125 -13.60 -14.59 14.83
N ASP A 126 -14.21 -13.61 14.18
CA ASP A 126 -15.51 -13.73 13.58
C ASP A 126 -15.36 -13.81 12.05
N PRO A 127 -15.61 -14.98 11.45
CA PRO A 127 -15.44 -15.19 10.01
C PRO A 127 -16.21 -14.19 9.16
N LYS A 128 -17.41 -13.80 9.59
CA LYS A 128 -18.26 -12.86 8.85
C LYS A 128 -17.68 -11.46 8.87
N THR A 129 -17.30 -10.94 10.02
CA THR A 129 -16.73 -9.60 10.16
C THR A 129 -15.43 -9.47 9.34
N ILE A 130 -14.56 -10.49 9.37
CA ILE A 130 -13.31 -10.48 8.62
C ILE A 130 -13.57 -10.55 7.12
N LEU A 131 -14.49 -11.41 6.69
CA LEU A 131 -14.87 -11.53 5.30
C LEU A 131 -15.46 -10.21 4.78
N ASP A 132 -16.38 -9.60 5.54
CA ASP A 132 -17.02 -8.34 5.18
C ASP A 132 -15.98 -7.20 5.07
N ALA A 133 -15.03 -7.10 6.01
CA ALA A 133 -13.93 -6.13 5.95
C ALA A 133 -13.02 -6.37 4.74
N THR A 134 -12.74 -7.64 4.44
CA THR A 134 -11.92 -8.03 3.29
C THR A 134 -12.62 -7.69 1.97
N VAL A 135 -13.90 -8.02 1.84
CA VAL A 135 -14.69 -7.70 0.65
C VAL A 135 -14.86 -6.19 0.50
N ALA A 136 -15.09 -5.47 1.61
CA ALA A 136 -15.19 -4.01 1.60
C ALA A 136 -13.91 -3.35 1.05
N ARG A 137 -12.73 -3.86 1.42
CA ARG A 137 -11.45 -3.36 0.90
C ARG A 137 -11.38 -3.34 -0.64
N TYR A 138 -11.98 -4.31 -1.29
CA TYR A 138 -11.96 -4.44 -2.75
C TYR A 138 -13.19 -3.83 -3.44
N LYS A 139 -14.35 -3.83 -2.79
CA LYS A 139 -15.59 -3.30 -3.37
C LYS A 139 -15.74 -1.79 -3.25
N VAL A 140 -15.41 -1.22 -2.11
CA VAL A 140 -15.69 0.20 -1.80
C VAL A 140 -14.99 1.15 -2.75
N LEU A 141 -13.78 0.82 -3.15
CA LEU A 141 -12.98 1.65 -4.05
C LEU A 141 -12.93 1.10 -5.48
N GLY A 142 -13.71 0.07 -5.81
CA GLY A 142 -13.80 -0.51 -7.16
C GLY A 142 -12.43 -0.85 -7.76
N SER A 143 -12.01 -0.12 -8.79
CA SER A 143 -10.72 -0.31 -9.47
C SER A 143 -9.52 0.29 -8.73
N PHE A 144 -9.68 0.78 -7.51
CA PHE A 144 -8.61 1.46 -6.76
C PHE A 144 -7.33 0.64 -6.57
N PRO A 145 -7.38 -0.69 -6.33
CA PRO A 145 -6.16 -1.50 -6.26
C PRO A 145 -5.31 -1.42 -7.53
N LEU A 146 -5.94 -1.35 -8.71
CA LEU A 146 -5.25 -1.17 -9.99
C LEU A 146 -4.69 0.25 -10.14
N ILE A 147 -5.47 1.26 -9.77
CA ILE A 147 -5.02 2.66 -9.77
C ILE A 147 -3.79 2.81 -8.88
N HIS A 148 -3.82 2.22 -7.70
CA HIS A 148 -2.70 2.26 -6.74
C HIS A 148 -1.45 1.57 -7.29
N LEU A 149 -1.62 0.39 -7.90
CA LEU A 149 -0.55 -0.35 -8.57
C LEU A 149 0.12 0.49 -9.66
N PHE A 150 -0.66 1.03 -10.59
CA PHE A 150 -0.13 1.85 -11.69
C PHE A 150 0.49 3.17 -11.20
N SER A 151 -0.09 3.78 -10.18
CA SER A 151 0.47 4.99 -9.58
C SER A 151 1.83 4.72 -8.94
N PHE A 152 2.00 3.58 -8.26
CA PHE A 152 3.29 3.23 -7.69
C PHE A 152 4.34 2.89 -8.77
N LEU A 153 3.95 2.21 -9.84
CA LEU A 153 4.82 2.01 -11.00
C LEU A 153 5.23 3.34 -11.63
N ALA A 154 4.30 4.31 -11.71
CA ALA A 154 4.61 5.67 -12.17
C ALA A 154 5.60 6.38 -11.22
N VAL A 155 5.47 6.21 -9.91
CA VAL A 155 6.44 6.74 -8.92
C VAL A 155 7.82 6.15 -9.15
N ILE A 156 7.94 4.84 -9.39
CA ILE A 156 9.21 4.19 -9.71
C ILE A 156 9.80 4.77 -11.01
N PHE A 157 9.01 4.83 -12.06
CA PHE A 157 9.42 5.38 -13.35
C PHE A 157 9.95 6.81 -13.21
N LEU A 158 9.18 7.68 -12.57
CA LEU A 158 9.54 9.08 -12.36
C LEU A 158 10.82 9.22 -11.52
N SER A 159 11.00 8.35 -10.53
CA SER A 159 12.20 8.36 -9.67
C SER A 159 13.47 7.95 -10.41
N ILE A 160 13.38 7.03 -11.37
CA ILE A 160 14.51 6.53 -12.15
C ILE A 160 14.86 7.50 -13.28
N PHE A 161 13.86 7.86 -14.09
CA PHE A 161 14.10 8.63 -15.31
C PHE A 161 14.13 10.15 -15.10
N GLN A 162 13.61 10.64 -13.97
CA GLN A 162 13.58 12.06 -13.58
C GLN A 162 13.20 13.03 -14.73
N PRO A 163 12.12 12.74 -15.48
CA PRO A 163 11.68 13.63 -16.55
C PRO A 163 11.32 15.00 -16.00
N LEU A 164 11.29 16.02 -16.84
CA LEU A 164 10.93 17.39 -16.44
C LEU A 164 11.88 18.02 -15.42
N THR A 165 13.14 17.58 -15.37
CA THR A 165 14.20 18.27 -14.65
C THR A 165 14.65 19.46 -15.52
N LYS A 166 14.57 20.68 -14.98
CA LYS A 166 15.13 21.86 -15.65
C LYS A 166 16.63 21.94 -15.33
N ASN A 167 17.48 21.79 -16.34
CA ASN A 167 18.87 22.17 -16.24
C ASN A 167 18.96 23.70 -16.26
N GLU A 168 19.52 24.33 -15.26
CA GLU A 168 19.93 25.73 -15.32
C GLU A 168 21.16 25.77 -16.24
N ASN A 169 20.97 26.20 -17.49
CA ASN A 169 22.08 26.69 -18.33
C ASN A 169 22.46 28.09 -17.91
#